data_5beec9a63c92a832c4a30cead5411038
#
_entry.id   5beec9a63c92a832c4a30cead5411038
#
_cell.length_a   1.000
_cell.length_b   1.000
_cell.length_c   1.000
_cell.angle_alpha   90.00
_cell.angle_beta   90.00
_cell.angle_gamma   90.00
#
_symmetry.space_group_name_H-M   'P 1'
#
loop_
_entity.id
_entity.type
_entity.pdbx_description
1 polymer ?
#
loop_
_entity_poly.entity_id
_entity_poly.type
_entity_poly.pdbx_seq_one_letter_code
_entity_poly.pdbx_strand_id
1 'polypeptide(L)' 'MMKDIYILGIESSCDDTSAAVLRNGVILSNVTASQEVHRAYGGVVPELASRAHQQNVVPVVDQAIKRAGITKEDLSAVAF' A
#
# COMPACT_ATOMS: atom_id res chain seq x y z
N MET A 1 27.18 7.12 8.79
CA MET A 1 25.86 7.73 8.58
C MET A 1 24.79 6.65 8.48
N MET A 2 23.75 6.78 9.26
CA MET A 2 22.72 5.75 9.28
C MET A 2 21.77 5.91 8.11
N LYS A 3 21.47 4.80 7.47
CA LYS A 3 20.53 4.77 6.38
C LYS A 3 19.11 4.70 6.90
N ASP A 4 18.21 5.43 6.29
CA ASP A 4 16.80 5.36 6.68
C ASP A 4 16.24 3.97 6.39
N ILE A 5 15.41 3.48 7.29
CA ILE A 5 14.74 2.20 7.15
C ILE A 5 13.29 2.46 6.81
N TYR A 6 12.88 2.03 5.63
CA TYR A 6 11.50 2.14 5.17
C TYR A 6 10.85 0.76 5.20
N ILE A 7 9.72 0.68 5.87
CA ILE A 7 8.97 -0.58 5.98
C ILE A 7 7.56 -0.35 5.43
N LEU A 8 7.14 -1.24 4.55
CA LEU A 8 5.77 -1.27 4.07
C LEU A 8 5.02 -2.31 4.88
N GLY A 9 4.01 -1.88 5.63
CA GLY A 9 3.12 -2.77 6.36
C GLY A 9 1.83 -2.96 5.59
N ILE A 10 1.41 -4.20 5.42
CA ILE A 10 0.17 -4.53 4.72
C ILE A 10 -0.72 -5.32 5.66
N GLU A 11 -1.96 -4.86 5.81
CA GLU A 11 -2.97 -5.58 6.57
C GLU A 11 -4.15 -5.87 5.66
N SER A 12 -4.54 -7.13 5.60
CA SER A 12 -5.67 -7.55 4.79
C SER A 12 -6.59 -8.41 5.63
N SER A 13 -7.81 -7.96 5.81
CA SER A 13 -8.85 -8.72 6.47
C SER A 13 -9.95 -9.06 5.46
N CYS A 14 -11.04 -9.68 5.90
CA CYS A 14 -12.12 -10.10 5.01
C CYS A 14 -12.65 -8.97 4.13
N ASP A 15 -12.77 -7.78 4.70
CA ASP A 15 -13.43 -6.67 4.01
C ASP A 15 -12.51 -5.50 3.69
N ASP A 16 -11.35 -5.43 4.34
CA ASP A 16 -10.49 -4.26 4.22
C ASP A 16 -9.05 -4.64 3.90
N THR A 17 -8.43 -3.80 3.12
CA THR A 17 -7.01 -3.89 2.83
C THR A 17 -6.39 -2.53 3.11
N SER A 18 -5.30 -2.51 3.86
CA SER A 18 -4.60 -1.28 4.20
C SER A 18 -3.11 -1.46 3.99
N ALA A 19 -2.45 -0.37 3.67
CA ALA A 19 -0.99 -0.34 3.58
C ALA A 19 -0.47 0.94 4.21
N ALA A 20 0.63 0.82 4.90
CA ALA A 20 1.28 1.96 5.53
C ALA A 20 2.76 1.91 5.26
N VAL A 21 3.37 3.06 5.08
CA VAL A 21 4.82 3.18 4.94
C VAL A 21 5.35 3.87 6.19
N LEU A 22 6.35 3.23 6.81
CA LEU A 22 7.01 3.77 7.98
C LEU A 22 8.46 4.07 7.64
N ARG A 23 8.95 5.18 8.18
CA ARG A 23 10.36 5.54 8.10
C ARG A 23 10.90 5.61 9.52
N ASN A 24 11.83 4.72 9.84
CA ASN A 24 12.45 4.68 11.17
C ASN A 24 11.41 4.64 12.29
N GLY A 25 10.32 3.90 12.08
CA GLY A 25 9.25 3.76 13.06
C GLY A 25 8.17 4.85 13.03
N VAL A 26 8.31 5.84 12.15
CA VAL A 26 7.34 6.93 12.01
C VAL A 26 6.46 6.66 10.79
N ILE A 27 5.15 6.77 10.95
CA ILE A 27 4.22 6.55 9.85
C ILE A 27 4.28 7.74 8.89
N LEU A 28 4.65 7.45 7.63
CA LEU A 28 4.66 8.46 6.57
C LEU A 28 3.35 8.47 5.78
N SER A 29 2.73 7.31 5.63
CA SER A 29 1.47 7.19 4.93
C SER A 29 0.68 6.02 5.49
N ASN A 30 -0.63 6.09 5.36
CA ASN A 30 -1.53 5.01 5.74
C ASN A 30 -2.73 5.08 4.81
N VAL A 31 -2.91 4.06 4.00
CA VAL A 31 -3.91 4.05 2.94
C VAL A 31 -4.79 2.83 3.11
N THR A 32 -6.10 3.05 3.10
CA THR A 32 -7.09 1.97 3.15
C THR A 32 -7.80 1.90 1.80
N ALA A 33 -8.14 0.70 1.38
CA ALA A 33 -8.84 0.49 0.11
C ALA A 33 -10.13 1.31 0.07
N SER A 34 -10.30 2.04 -1.02
CA SER A 34 -11.48 2.89 -1.23
C SER A 34 -11.68 3.08 -2.73
N GLN A 35 -12.83 3.64 -3.09
CA GLN A 35 -13.08 3.96 -4.49
C GLN A 35 -12.08 4.99 -5.02
N GLU A 36 -11.67 5.94 -4.19
CA GLU A 36 -10.68 6.92 -4.60
C GLU A 36 -9.35 6.29 -4.93
N VAL A 37 -8.90 5.35 -4.11
CA VAL A 37 -7.65 4.63 -4.36
C VAL A 37 -7.75 3.86 -5.67
N HIS A 38 -8.86 3.17 -5.90
CA HIS A 38 -9.06 2.42 -7.13
C HIS A 38 -9.09 3.33 -8.35
N ARG A 39 -9.74 4.48 -8.25
CA ARG A 39 -9.77 5.44 -9.35
C ARG A 39 -8.39 5.97 -9.68
N ALA A 40 -7.60 6.28 -8.65
CA ALA A 40 -6.24 6.77 -8.84
C ALA A 40 -5.36 5.73 -9.52
N TYR A 41 -5.64 4.46 -9.29
CA TYR A 41 -4.86 3.38 -9.89
C TYR A 41 -5.34 2.99 -11.29
N GLY A 42 -6.50 3.48 -11.72
CA GLY A 42 -7.03 3.15 -13.04
C GLY A 42 -8.35 2.42 -13.00
N GLY A 43 -8.95 2.32 -11.82
CA GLY A 43 -10.25 1.70 -11.65
C GLY A 43 -10.20 0.23 -11.28
N VAL A 44 -11.37 -0.32 -11.07
CA VAL A 44 -11.54 -1.73 -10.70
C VAL A 44 -11.77 -2.55 -11.98
N VAL A 45 -11.15 -3.72 -12.03
CA VAL A 45 -11.31 -4.65 -13.15
C VAL A 45 -12.31 -5.73 -12.74
N PRO A 46 -13.54 -5.70 -13.25
CA PRO A 46 -14.61 -6.59 -12.77
C PRO A 46 -14.33 -8.07 -12.93
N GLU A 47 -13.66 -8.47 -13.98
CA GLU A 47 -13.37 -9.88 -14.23
C GLU A 47 -12.41 -10.47 -13.20
N LEU A 48 -11.80 -9.63 -12.41
CA LEU A 48 -10.91 -10.07 -11.36
C LEU A 48 -11.57 -10.07 -9.98
N ALA A 49 -12.89 -10.02 -9.94
CA ALA A 49 -13.63 -10.00 -8.67
C ALA A 49 -13.27 -11.19 -7.78
N SER A 50 -12.99 -12.35 -8.36
CA SER A 50 -12.56 -13.51 -7.59
C SER A 50 -11.18 -13.32 -6.93
N ARG A 51 -10.47 -12.30 -7.34
CA ARG A 51 -9.16 -11.94 -6.79
C ARG A 51 -9.24 -10.59 -6.09
N ALA A 52 -10.35 -10.33 -5.44
CA ALA A 52 -10.61 -9.02 -4.83
C ALA A 52 -9.50 -8.56 -3.90
N HIS A 53 -8.91 -9.47 -3.14
CA HIS A 53 -7.81 -9.11 -2.25
C HIS A 53 -6.60 -8.61 -3.01
N GLN A 54 -6.24 -9.28 -4.10
CA GLN A 54 -5.12 -8.84 -4.93
C GLN A 54 -5.41 -7.51 -5.58
N GLN A 55 -6.64 -7.30 -6.04
CA GLN A 55 -7.04 -6.03 -6.62
C GLN A 55 -6.94 -4.88 -5.64
N ASN A 56 -7.26 -5.14 -4.36
CA ASN A 56 -7.18 -4.11 -3.34
C ASN A 56 -5.74 -3.85 -2.91
N VAL A 57 -4.92 -4.88 -2.82
CA VAL A 57 -3.54 -4.75 -2.34
C VAL A 57 -2.70 -3.88 -3.26
N VAL A 58 -2.75 -4.14 -4.57
CA VAL A 58 -1.88 -3.42 -5.51
C VAL A 58 -2.13 -1.91 -5.50
N PRO A 59 -3.37 -1.42 -5.68
CA PRO A 59 -3.58 0.03 -5.65
C PRO A 59 -3.32 0.66 -4.28
N VAL A 60 -3.59 -0.05 -3.20
CA VAL A 60 -3.36 0.46 -1.85
C VAL A 60 -1.87 0.61 -1.60
N VAL A 61 -1.08 -0.40 -1.96
CA VAL A 61 0.37 -0.35 -1.83
C VAL A 61 0.96 0.77 -2.69
N ASP A 62 0.51 0.88 -3.93
CA ASP A 62 0.98 1.92 -4.84
C ASP A 62 0.74 3.31 -4.26
N GLN A 63 -0.46 3.56 -3.75
CA GLN A 63 -0.80 4.84 -3.15
C GLN A 63 -0.01 5.11 -1.87
N ALA A 64 0.18 4.08 -1.05
CA ALA A 64 0.95 4.25 0.19
C ALA A 64 2.38 4.69 -0.12
N ILE A 65 3.01 4.07 -1.11
CA ILE A 65 4.36 4.41 -1.52
C ILE A 65 4.41 5.83 -2.09
N LYS A 66 3.47 6.18 -2.97
CA LYS A 66 3.42 7.50 -3.56
C LYS A 66 3.19 8.60 -2.52
N ARG A 67 2.27 8.37 -1.60
CA ARG A 67 1.96 9.35 -0.55
C ARG A 67 3.12 9.52 0.43
N ALA A 68 3.92 8.47 0.61
CA ALA A 68 5.12 8.55 1.44
C ALA A 68 6.26 9.31 0.76
N GLY A 69 6.15 9.54 -0.56
CA GLY A 69 7.17 10.25 -1.31
C GLY A 69 8.43 9.43 -1.57
N ILE A 70 8.30 8.12 -1.56
CA ILE A 70 9.42 7.20 -1.83
C ILE A 70 9.11 6.32 -3.04
N THR A 71 10.09 5.52 -3.43
CA THR A 71 9.90 4.50 -4.46
C THR A 71 9.97 3.12 -3.82
N LYS A 72 9.51 2.10 -4.54
CA LYS A 72 9.56 0.73 -4.03
C LYS A 72 10.99 0.27 -3.77
N GLU A 73 11.96 0.82 -4.49
CA GLU A 73 13.37 0.49 -4.30
C GLU A 73 13.91 1.02 -2.98
N ASP A 74 13.25 1.99 -2.38
CA ASP A 74 13.64 2.52 -1.08
C ASP A 74 13.24 1.59 0.08
N LEU A 75 12.33 0.65 -0.16
CA LEU A 75 11.83 -0.22 0.90
C LEU A 75 12.91 -1.16 1.40
N SER A 76 13.02 -1.26 2.72
CA SER A 76 13.95 -2.18 3.38
C SER A 76 13.27 -3.51 3.69
N ALA A 77 11.98 -3.49 3.96
CA ALA A 77 11.24 -4.68 4.34
C ALA A 77 9.75 -4.50 4.06
N VAL A 78 9.05 -5.62 3.94
CA VAL A 78 7.60 -5.66 3.84
C VAL A 78 7.08 -6.55 4.95
N ALA A 79 6.13 -6.04 5.73
CA ALA A 79 5.51 -6.77 6.83
C ALA A 79 4.04 -7.04 6.51
N PHE A 80 3.61 -8.29 6.78
CA PHE A 80 2.23 -8.71 6.56
C PHE A 80 1.56 -9.02 7.89
#